data_70bd7c759fba6577fe467c53e8ae0661
#
_entry.id   70bd7c759fba6577fe467c53e8ae0661
#
_cell.length_a   1.000
_cell.length_b   1.000
_cell.length_c   1.000
_cell.angle_alpha   90.00
_cell.angle_beta   90.00
_cell.angle_gamma   90.00
#
_symmetry.space_group_name_H-M   'P 1'
#
loop_
_entity.id
_entity.type
_entity.pdbx_description
1 polymer ?
#
loop_
_entity_poly.entity_id
_entity_poly.type
_entity_poly.pdbx_seq_one_letter_code
_entity_poly.pdbx_strand_id
1 'polypeptide(L)'
;LEKTKCDNIDEAFIELLPSEKRAGHKKLVVPPKEDKEEIYAIEAQNLTMQFGDFIAVNNVNLNIKQGEIFGFLGSNGCGKTTTMKMLTGLLSPTSGNAKLFGEEVKDNSLQMREKVGYMTQAFSLYNELSVFENLELHAKLFHIKEDKEKRIDALLEKFDLKEYKNHLANELPLGIKQRLSLAAAVIHRPKMLILDEPTSGVDPVSRDNFWQLLIDLSRNDNVTIFISTHFMNEGERCDRISLMHQGKVLITNSPSELVRLKNKNSLEEAFISYLEDALEKNSTEEKVEELVFNENSKKAQNSSSFSLLRVFGYSYRESLELLRDKVRLTFALLGTVILMFVIGYGITMDVEDLK
;
A
#
# COMPACT_ATOMS: atom_id res chain seq x y z
N LEU A 1 -20.87 -16.83 8.45
CA LEU A 1 -20.89 -16.49 9.87
C LEU A 1 -21.95 -17.31 10.61
N GLU A 2 -23.23 -17.36 10.19
CA GLU A 2 -24.28 -18.14 10.86
C GLU A 2 -23.99 -19.65 10.95
N LYS A 3 -23.33 -20.24 9.94
CA LYS A 3 -22.99 -21.68 9.91
C LYS A 3 -21.77 -22.04 10.75
N THR A 4 -20.81 -21.11 10.90
CA THR A 4 -19.51 -21.36 11.54
C THR A 4 -19.45 -20.81 12.96
N LYS A 5 -20.42 -19.96 13.38
CA LYS A 5 -20.45 -19.24 14.67
C LYS A 5 -19.17 -18.43 14.95
N CYS A 6 -18.50 -17.96 13.89
CA CYS A 6 -17.31 -17.14 13.97
C CYS A 6 -17.66 -15.66 13.98
N ASP A 7 -16.83 -14.84 14.64
CA ASP A 7 -17.03 -13.42 14.80
C ASP A 7 -16.72 -12.62 13.52
N ASN A 8 -15.83 -13.17 12.67
CA ASN A 8 -15.42 -12.52 11.42
C ASN A 8 -15.31 -13.51 10.23
N ILE A 9 -15.21 -12.96 9.01
CA ILE A 9 -15.17 -13.74 7.77
C ILE A 9 -13.87 -14.53 7.64
N ASP A 10 -12.74 -14.01 8.11
CA ASP A 10 -11.44 -14.68 8.05
C ASP A 10 -11.44 -15.94 8.91
N GLU A 11 -11.97 -15.87 10.13
CA GLU A 11 -12.14 -17.05 11.01
C GLU A 11 -13.10 -18.08 10.40
N ALA A 12 -14.22 -17.62 9.84
CA ALA A 12 -15.15 -18.49 9.15
C ALA A 12 -14.52 -19.19 7.94
N PHE A 13 -13.71 -18.49 7.18
CA PHE A 13 -12.96 -19.06 6.05
C PHE A 13 -11.99 -20.15 6.52
N ILE A 14 -11.21 -19.89 7.57
CA ILE A 14 -10.25 -20.85 8.13
C ILE A 14 -10.99 -22.10 8.64
N GLU A 15 -12.14 -21.95 9.29
CA GLU A 15 -12.91 -23.07 9.81
C GLU A 15 -13.54 -23.95 8.71
N LEU A 16 -13.83 -23.38 7.55
CA LEU A 16 -14.34 -24.10 6.39
C LEU A 16 -13.25 -24.80 5.56
N LEU A 17 -11.96 -24.55 5.83
CA LEU A 17 -10.87 -25.20 5.12
C LEU A 17 -10.78 -26.71 5.50
N PRO A 18 -10.33 -27.57 4.56
CA PRO A 18 -10.00 -28.97 4.88
C PRO A 18 -9.01 -29.08 6.05
N SER A 19 -9.15 -30.12 6.87
CA SER A 19 -8.32 -30.34 8.06
C SER A 19 -6.81 -30.31 7.78
N GLU A 20 -6.40 -30.79 6.61
CA GLU A 20 -4.99 -30.78 6.16
C GLU A 20 -4.44 -29.35 5.99
N LYS A 21 -5.27 -28.41 5.54
CA LYS A 21 -4.89 -27.00 5.37
C LYS A 21 -5.07 -26.17 6.65
N ARG A 22 -5.84 -26.69 7.61
CA ARG A 22 -5.95 -26.13 8.98
C ARG A 22 -4.86 -26.61 9.91
N ALA A 23 -4.23 -27.76 9.61
CA ALA A 23 -3.22 -28.37 10.46
C ALA A 23 -2.04 -27.42 10.68
N GLY A 24 -1.89 -26.93 11.92
CA GLY A 24 -0.85 -25.96 12.29
C GLY A 24 -1.29 -24.50 12.41
N HIS A 25 -2.49 -24.13 11.97
CA HIS A 25 -3.00 -22.77 12.20
C HIS A 25 -3.32 -22.57 13.69
N LYS A 26 -2.59 -21.66 14.34
CA LYS A 26 -2.85 -21.20 15.70
C LYS A 26 -3.39 -19.77 15.63
N LYS A 27 -4.37 -19.46 16.49
CA LYS A 27 -4.82 -18.06 16.62
C LYS A 27 -3.61 -17.18 16.92
N LEU A 28 -3.39 -16.20 16.07
CA LEU A 28 -2.25 -15.31 16.19
C LEU A 28 -2.39 -14.47 17.48
N VAL A 29 -1.40 -14.55 18.35
CA VAL A 29 -1.32 -13.71 19.56
C VAL A 29 -0.10 -12.82 19.42
N VAL A 30 -0.30 -11.52 19.47
CA VAL A 30 0.78 -10.54 19.48
C VAL A 30 1.22 -10.32 20.91
N PRO A 31 2.42 -10.78 21.31
CA PRO A 31 2.92 -10.52 22.66
C PRO A 31 3.12 -9.02 22.85
N PRO A 32 2.78 -8.47 24.03
CA PRO A 32 3.06 -7.07 24.32
C PRO A 32 4.56 -6.83 24.23
N LYS A 33 4.91 -5.64 23.72
CA LYS A 33 6.31 -5.21 23.70
C LYS A 33 6.69 -4.79 25.13
N GLU A 34 7.84 -5.28 25.61
CA GLU A 34 8.42 -4.75 26.84
C GLU A 34 8.90 -3.30 26.61
N ASP A 35 8.38 -2.36 27.38
CA ASP A 35 8.81 -0.96 27.32
C ASP A 35 10.24 -0.85 27.91
N LYS A 36 11.23 -0.99 27.01
CA LYS A 36 12.58 -0.50 27.24
C LYS A 36 12.61 0.96 26.82
N GLU A 37 13.62 1.73 27.22
CA GLU A 37 13.79 3.16 26.97
C GLU A 37 13.10 3.73 25.72
N GLU A 38 12.46 4.89 25.80
CA GLU A 38 11.77 5.54 24.68
C GLU A 38 12.75 6.07 23.63
N ILE A 39 13.38 5.15 22.88
CA ILE A 39 14.24 5.49 21.76
C ILE A 39 13.40 5.43 20.49
N TYR A 40 13.39 6.51 19.71
CA TYR A 40 12.63 6.59 18.48
C TYR A 40 13.45 6.07 17.28
N ALA A 41 12.82 5.24 16.45
CA ALA A 41 13.34 4.84 15.15
C ALA A 41 13.02 5.89 14.09
N ILE A 42 11.82 6.48 14.15
CA ILE A 42 11.40 7.58 13.27
C ILE A 42 10.87 8.72 14.12
N GLU A 43 11.28 9.94 13.77
CA GLU A 43 10.70 11.20 14.22
C GLU A 43 10.43 12.06 12.99
N ALA A 44 9.19 12.44 12.76
CA ALA A 44 8.79 13.34 11.69
C ALA A 44 8.04 14.55 12.26
N GLN A 45 8.37 15.73 11.74
CA GLN A 45 7.78 16.99 12.19
C GLN A 45 7.31 17.80 10.98
N ASN A 46 6.01 18.13 10.98
CA ASN A 46 5.34 18.98 9.99
C ASN A 46 5.58 18.51 8.54
N LEU A 47 5.65 17.21 8.33
CA LEU A 47 6.01 16.62 7.05
C LEU A 47 4.92 16.87 6.03
N THR A 48 5.28 17.56 4.94
CA THR A 48 4.32 17.96 3.89
C THR A 48 4.88 17.62 2.51
N MET A 49 4.00 17.12 1.64
CA MET A 49 4.31 16.83 0.24
C MET A 49 3.25 17.40 -0.67
N GLN A 50 3.68 18.27 -1.59
CA GLN A 50 2.85 18.92 -2.59
C GLN A 50 3.34 18.58 -3.99
N PHE A 51 2.43 18.19 -4.88
CA PHE A 51 2.66 17.94 -6.30
C PHE A 51 1.84 18.97 -7.13
N GLY A 52 2.48 20.03 -7.58
CA GLY A 52 1.76 21.16 -8.19
C GLY A 52 0.78 21.77 -7.18
N ASP A 53 -0.51 21.79 -7.51
CA ASP A 53 -1.56 22.31 -6.61
C ASP A 53 -2.12 21.24 -5.66
N PHE A 54 -1.72 19.97 -5.82
CA PHE A 54 -2.22 18.86 -5.02
C PHE A 54 -1.33 18.61 -3.81
N ILE A 55 -1.89 18.68 -2.60
CA ILE A 55 -1.21 18.34 -1.34
C ILE A 55 -1.52 16.88 -1.01
N ALA A 56 -0.53 16.01 -1.24
CA ALA A 56 -0.65 14.56 -0.96
C ALA A 56 -0.47 14.21 0.52
N VAL A 57 0.38 14.97 1.22
CA VAL A 57 0.63 14.83 2.67
C VAL A 57 0.70 16.24 3.26
N ASN A 58 -0.03 16.46 4.34
CA ASN A 58 -0.21 17.77 4.93
C ASN A 58 0.10 17.77 6.42
N ASN A 59 1.23 18.37 6.80
CA ASN A 59 1.63 18.63 8.18
C ASN A 59 1.60 17.37 9.09
N VAL A 60 2.15 16.25 8.59
CA VAL A 60 2.19 14.99 9.33
C VAL A 60 3.29 15.03 10.39
N ASN A 61 2.89 14.72 11.62
CA ASN A 61 3.79 14.51 12.77
C ASN A 61 3.70 13.04 13.20
N LEU A 62 4.85 12.39 13.34
CA LEU A 62 4.90 10.95 13.59
C LEU A 62 6.13 10.58 14.39
N ASN A 63 5.94 9.75 15.43
CA ASN A 63 7.02 9.18 16.24
C ASN A 63 6.84 7.66 16.34
N ILE A 64 7.83 6.90 15.87
CA ILE A 64 7.83 5.44 15.90
C ILE A 64 8.95 4.98 16.83
N LYS A 65 8.61 4.16 17.85
CA LYS A 65 9.60 3.63 18.81
C LYS A 65 10.39 2.47 18.20
N GLN A 66 11.64 2.28 18.62
CA GLN A 66 12.45 1.15 18.14
C GLN A 66 11.82 -0.19 18.53
N GLY A 67 11.81 -1.14 17.60
CA GLY A 67 11.30 -2.49 17.80
C GLY A 67 9.78 -2.60 17.89
N GLU A 68 9.00 -1.51 17.73
CA GLU A 68 7.53 -1.60 17.66
C GLU A 68 7.04 -2.01 16.27
N ILE A 69 5.87 -2.63 16.22
CA ILE A 69 5.08 -2.81 15.00
C ILE A 69 4.11 -1.64 14.93
N PHE A 70 4.39 -0.70 14.05
CA PHE A 70 3.60 0.51 13.87
C PHE A 70 2.77 0.44 12.58
N GLY A 71 1.46 0.59 12.73
CA GLY A 71 0.50 0.54 11.62
C GLY A 71 0.14 1.93 11.09
N PHE A 72 0.07 2.07 9.78
CA PHE A 72 -0.44 3.26 9.11
C PHE A 72 -1.74 2.90 8.38
N LEU A 73 -2.87 3.21 9.00
CA LEU A 73 -4.19 2.79 8.58
C LEU A 73 -4.92 3.92 7.86
N GLY A 74 -5.53 3.63 6.74
CA GLY A 74 -6.30 4.61 5.97
C GLY A 74 -6.71 4.10 4.60
N SER A 75 -7.64 4.79 3.96
CA SER A 75 -8.12 4.46 2.62
C SER A 75 -7.02 4.60 1.56
N ASN A 76 -7.23 3.99 0.40
CA ASN A 76 -6.31 4.14 -0.72
C ASN A 76 -6.26 5.59 -1.19
N GLY A 77 -5.06 6.08 -1.54
CA GLY A 77 -4.85 7.46 -1.97
C GLY A 77 -4.78 8.50 -0.85
N CYS A 78 -4.90 8.12 0.45
CA CYS A 78 -4.83 9.08 1.55
C CYS A 78 -3.41 9.59 1.89
N GLY A 79 -2.36 9.14 1.17
CA GLY A 79 -0.98 9.62 1.35
C GLY A 79 -0.03 8.66 2.07
N LYS A 80 -0.43 7.43 2.45
CA LYS A 80 0.41 6.44 3.18
C LYS A 80 1.75 6.18 2.50
N THR A 81 1.73 5.70 1.25
CA THR A 81 2.94 5.39 0.47
C THR A 81 3.84 6.62 0.28
N THR A 82 3.24 7.80 0.06
CA THR A 82 3.99 9.07 -0.06
C THR A 82 4.72 9.39 1.23
N THR A 83 4.05 9.29 2.38
CA THR A 83 4.66 9.49 3.69
C THR A 83 5.80 8.50 3.94
N MET A 84 5.59 7.21 3.66
CA MET A 84 6.63 6.19 3.81
C MET A 84 7.86 6.47 2.95
N LYS A 85 7.68 6.93 1.71
CA LYS A 85 8.79 7.32 0.82
C LYS A 85 9.57 8.53 1.33
N MET A 86 8.88 9.51 1.94
CA MET A 86 9.55 10.66 2.56
C MET A 86 10.37 10.23 3.79
N LEU A 87 9.83 9.35 4.64
CA LEU A 87 10.51 8.85 5.83
C LEU A 87 11.74 7.99 5.52
N THR A 88 11.84 7.47 4.29
CA THR A 88 13.00 6.66 3.83
C THR A 88 14.00 7.43 3.00
N GLY A 89 13.77 8.71 2.73
CA GLY A 89 14.59 9.50 1.82
C GLY A 89 14.48 9.09 0.35
N LEU A 90 13.44 8.33 -0.02
CA LEU A 90 13.13 8.03 -1.42
C LEU A 90 12.39 9.18 -2.11
N LEU A 91 11.85 10.09 -1.32
CA LEU A 91 11.13 11.28 -1.79
C LEU A 91 11.41 12.44 -0.82
N SER A 92 11.91 13.56 -1.35
CA SER A 92 12.14 14.76 -0.56
C SER A 92 10.83 15.42 -0.20
N PRO A 93 10.58 15.78 1.08
CA PRO A 93 9.40 16.53 1.45
C PRO A 93 9.46 17.95 0.88
N THR A 94 8.29 18.54 0.59
CA THR A 94 8.20 19.97 0.23
C THR A 94 8.51 20.86 1.42
N SER A 95 8.12 20.43 2.63
CA SER A 95 8.46 21.09 3.90
C SER A 95 8.39 20.10 5.06
N GLY A 96 8.91 20.50 6.22
CA GLY A 96 9.07 19.65 7.38
C GLY A 96 10.37 18.85 7.34
N ASN A 97 10.60 18.05 8.37
CA ASN A 97 11.80 17.22 8.50
C ASN A 97 11.46 15.84 9.07
N ALA A 98 12.34 14.89 8.82
CA ALA A 98 12.28 13.58 9.43
C ALA A 98 13.66 13.14 9.89
N LYS A 99 13.70 12.36 10.97
CA LYS A 99 14.89 11.67 11.46
C LYS A 99 14.66 10.18 11.49
N LEU A 100 15.68 9.43 11.09
CA LEU A 100 15.72 7.97 11.17
C LEU A 100 16.87 7.56 12.09
N PHE A 101 16.56 6.91 13.21
CA PHE A 101 17.50 6.57 14.27
C PHE A 101 18.35 7.77 14.75
N GLY A 102 17.71 8.93 14.89
CA GLY A 102 18.35 10.18 15.33
C GLY A 102 19.11 10.94 14.23
N GLU A 103 19.32 10.37 13.06
CA GLU A 103 19.96 11.01 11.92
C GLU A 103 18.92 11.65 10.99
N GLU A 104 19.19 12.87 10.53
CA GLU A 104 18.30 13.57 9.59
C GLU A 104 18.20 12.81 8.27
N VAL A 105 16.97 12.59 7.81
CA VAL A 105 16.71 11.92 6.53
C VAL A 105 17.13 12.84 5.39
N LYS A 106 18.18 12.42 4.68
CA LYS A 106 18.70 13.11 3.49
C LYS A 106 18.40 12.29 2.25
N ASP A 107 18.17 13.00 1.15
CA ASP A 107 17.91 12.37 -0.13
C ASP A 107 19.00 11.40 -0.55
N ASN A 108 18.58 10.21 -0.98
CA ASN A 108 19.46 9.20 -1.58
C ASN A 108 20.64 8.74 -0.71
N SER A 109 20.58 8.89 0.62
CA SER A 109 21.63 8.40 1.51
C SER A 109 21.75 6.87 1.47
N LEU A 110 22.88 6.36 0.95
CA LEU A 110 23.18 4.92 0.94
C LEU A 110 23.22 4.35 2.36
N GLN A 111 23.77 5.08 3.31
CA GLN A 111 23.86 4.66 4.72
C GLN A 111 22.49 4.46 5.36
N MET A 112 21.49 5.28 4.97
CA MET A 112 20.12 5.10 5.47
C MET A 112 19.46 3.87 4.85
N ARG A 113 19.72 3.60 3.56
CA ARG A 113 19.17 2.42 2.88
C ARG A 113 19.67 1.10 3.47
N GLU A 114 20.90 1.08 3.99
CA GLU A 114 21.43 -0.09 4.71
C GLU A 114 20.75 -0.36 6.04
N LYS A 115 20.11 0.65 6.65
CA LYS A 115 19.36 0.52 7.92
C LYS A 115 17.91 0.09 7.71
N VAL A 116 17.39 0.17 6.47
CA VAL A 116 15.97 -0.02 6.15
C VAL A 116 15.80 -1.13 5.12
N GLY A 117 14.94 -2.11 5.42
CA GLY A 117 14.39 -3.02 4.43
C GLY A 117 13.07 -2.45 3.91
N TYR A 118 12.86 -2.47 2.62
CA TYR A 118 11.63 -1.96 2.00
C TYR A 118 10.93 -3.04 1.19
N MET A 119 9.64 -3.20 1.40
CA MET A 119 8.78 -4.09 0.64
C MET A 119 7.62 -3.29 0.04
N THR A 120 7.54 -3.29 -1.27
CA THR A 120 6.48 -2.63 -2.04
C THR A 120 5.20 -3.46 -2.08
N GLN A 121 4.06 -2.83 -2.33
CA GLN A 121 2.78 -3.51 -2.51
C GLN A 121 2.82 -4.53 -3.65
N ALA A 122 3.39 -4.15 -4.80
CA ALA A 122 3.59 -5.07 -5.92
C ALA A 122 4.85 -5.90 -5.70
N PHE A 123 4.82 -7.18 -6.13
CA PHE A 123 6.00 -8.02 -6.15
C PHE A 123 7.09 -7.40 -7.01
N SER A 124 8.22 -7.06 -6.41
CA SER A 124 9.30 -6.29 -7.04
C SER A 124 10.59 -7.09 -7.29
N LEU A 125 10.57 -8.38 -6.98
CA LEU A 125 11.69 -9.27 -7.26
C LEU A 125 11.64 -9.81 -8.71
N TYR A 126 12.73 -10.40 -9.15
CA TYR A 126 12.86 -10.90 -10.52
C TYR A 126 12.09 -12.21 -10.70
N ASN A 127 11.08 -12.18 -11.54
CA ASN A 127 10.19 -13.32 -11.80
C ASN A 127 10.90 -14.49 -12.50
N GLU A 128 11.94 -14.21 -13.26
CA GLU A 128 12.74 -15.18 -14.04
C GLU A 128 13.85 -15.84 -13.22
N LEU A 129 14.11 -15.33 -12.02
CA LEU A 129 15.06 -15.91 -11.09
C LEU A 129 14.37 -16.84 -10.09
N SER A 130 15.09 -17.87 -9.68
CA SER A 130 14.65 -18.74 -8.59
C SER A 130 14.64 -18.00 -7.25
N VAL A 131 14.03 -18.61 -6.24
CA VAL A 131 14.06 -18.10 -4.86
C VAL A 131 15.49 -17.87 -4.38
N PHE A 132 16.37 -18.84 -4.59
CA PHE A 132 17.79 -18.73 -4.22
C PHE A 132 18.49 -17.60 -4.95
N GLU A 133 18.33 -17.52 -6.26
CA GLU A 133 18.99 -16.50 -7.09
C GLU A 133 18.51 -15.07 -6.74
N ASN A 134 17.23 -14.87 -6.43
CA ASN A 134 16.72 -13.60 -5.93
C ASN A 134 17.42 -13.20 -4.62
N LEU A 135 17.51 -14.12 -3.66
CA LEU A 135 18.21 -13.85 -2.39
C LEU A 135 19.71 -13.62 -2.62
N GLU A 136 20.35 -14.39 -3.50
CA GLU A 136 21.75 -14.21 -3.85
C GLU A 136 22.01 -12.84 -4.49
N LEU A 137 21.14 -12.39 -5.38
CA LEU A 137 21.22 -11.08 -6.00
C LEU A 137 21.12 -9.96 -4.96
N HIS A 138 20.17 -10.07 -4.03
CA HIS A 138 20.03 -9.10 -2.95
C HIS A 138 21.26 -9.10 -2.01
N ALA A 139 21.81 -10.27 -1.69
CA ALA A 139 23.03 -10.37 -0.93
C ALA A 139 24.22 -9.66 -1.62
N LYS A 140 24.31 -9.78 -2.96
CA LYS A 140 25.33 -9.07 -3.77
C LYS A 140 25.11 -7.56 -3.77
N LEU A 141 23.87 -7.10 -3.90
CA LEU A 141 23.51 -5.67 -3.89
C LEU A 141 23.86 -4.99 -2.57
N PHE A 142 23.72 -5.69 -1.45
CA PHE A 142 24.13 -5.21 -0.13
C PHE A 142 25.58 -5.58 0.26
N HIS A 143 26.40 -5.99 -0.73
CA HIS A 143 27.83 -6.31 -0.53
C HIS A 143 28.12 -7.37 0.55
N ILE A 144 27.19 -8.30 0.78
CA ILE A 144 27.38 -9.40 1.74
C ILE A 144 28.33 -10.43 1.12
N LYS A 145 29.57 -10.45 1.59
CA LYS A 145 30.63 -11.36 1.09
C LYS A 145 30.82 -12.57 1.98
N GLU A 146 30.84 -12.35 3.30
CA GLU A 146 31.09 -13.40 4.28
C GLU A 146 29.83 -14.18 4.60
N ASP A 147 29.94 -15.49 4.70
CA ASP A 147 28.83 -16.42 5.06
C ASP A 147 27.55 -16.25 4.23
N LYS A 148 27.65 -15.74 3.00
CA LYS A 148 26.51 -15.45 2.12
C LYS A 148 25.57 -16.66 1.99
N GLU A 149 26.12 -17.84 1.68
CA GLU A 149 25.31 -19.06 1.50
C GLU A 149 24.64 -19.50 2.79
N LYS A 150 25.38 -19.49 3.91
CA LYS A 150 24.81 -19.80 5.22
C LYS A 150 23.67 -18.85 5.60
N ARG A 151 23.84 -17.55 5.28
CA ARG A 151 22.80 -16.53 5.51
C ARG A 151 21.55 -16.79 4.68
N ILE A 152 21.72 -17.12 3.39
CA ILE A 152 20.60 -17.46 2.50
C ILE A 152 19.91 -18.72 3.01
N ASP A 153 20.64 -19.77 3.35
CA ASP A 153 20.06 -21.02 3.86
C ASP A 153 19.29 -20.80 5.19
N ALA A 154 19.81 -19.97 6.09
CA ALA A 154 19.12 -19.59 7.32
C ALA A 154 17.82 -18.80 7.03
N LEU A 155 17.83 -17.92 6.02
CA LEU A 155 16.60 -17.22 5.60
C LEU A 155 15.60 -18.17 4.95
N LEU A 156 16.05 -19.08 4.10
CA LEU A 156 15.18 -20.09 3.50
C LEU A 156 14.47 -20.93 4.56
N GLU A 157 15.16 -21.26 5.66
CA GLU A 157 14.58 -21.98 6.78
C GLU A 157 13.63 -21.09 7.61
N LYS A 158 14.08 -19.90 8.03
CA LYS A 158 13.28 -18.97 8.84
C LYS A 158 11.98 -18.55 8.17
N PHE A 159 11.97 -18.36 6.84
CA PHE A 159 10.81 -17.92 6.07
C PHE A 159 10.04 -19.06 5.41
N ASP A 160 10.38 -20.34 5.74
CA ASP A 160 9.72 -21.52 5.19
C ASP A 160 9.71 -21.53 3.65
N LEU A 161 10.90 -21.26 3.07
CA LEU A 161 11.13 -21.19 1.63
C LEU A 161 12.01 -22.34 1.10
N LYS A 162 12.43 -23.27 1.98
CA LYS A 162 13.43 -24.31 1.66
C LYS A 162 12.98 -25.22 0.53
N GLU A 163 11.70 -25.60 0.52
CA GLU A 163 11.12 -26.44 -0.53
C GLU A 163 11.05 -25.73 -1.88
N TYR A 164 10.96 -24.40 -1.86
CA TYR A 164 10.86 -23.55 -3.04
C TYR A 164 12.22 -23.04 -3.54
N LYS A 165 13.35 -23.43 -2.92
CA LYS A 165 14.69 -22.90 -3.18
C LYS A 165 15.00 -22.73 -4.68
N ASN A 166 14.67 -23.74 -5.48
CA ASN A 166 14.98 -23.80 -6.91
C ASN A 166 13.79 -23.46 -7.84
N HIS A 167 12.61 -23.11 -7.27
CA HIS A 167 11.45 -22.70 -8.06
C HIS A 167 11.62 -21.27 -8.54
N LEU A 168 11.15 -20.97 -9.74
CA LEU A 168 11.12 -19.61 -10.25
C LEU A 168 10.10 -18.77 -9.48
N ALA A 169 10.41 -17.50 -9.30
CA ALA A 169 9.54 -16.60 -8.53
C ALA A 169 8.16 -16.42 -9.17
N ASN A 170 8.03 -16.49 -10.50
CA ASN A 170 6.74 -16.42 -11.19
C ASN A 170 5.80 -17.58 -10.88
N GLU A 171 6.33 -18.77 -10.56
CA GLU A 171 5.58 -20.00 -10.30
C GLU A 171 5.04 -20.08 -8.87
N LEU A 172 5.51 -19.21 -7.98
CA LEU A 172 5.15 -19.25 -6.56
C LEU A 172 3.73 -18.73 -6.31
N PRO A 173 2.98 -19.34 -5.38
CA PRO A 173 1.78 -18.76 -4.82
C PRO A 173 2.05 -17.38 -4.19
N LEU A 174 1.04 -16.51 -4.14
CA LEU A 174 1.21 -15.14 -3.66
C LEU A 174 1.76 -15.07 -2.23
N GLY A 175 1.26 -15.88 -1.31
CA GLY A 175 1.78 -15.91 0.08
C GLY A 175 3.26 -16.29 0.16
N ILE A 176 3.75 -17.18 -0.71
CA ILE A 176 5.18 -17.53 -0.80
C ILE A 176 5.98 -16.40 -1.44
N LYS A 177 5.44 -15.71 -2.46
CA LYS A 177 6.06 -14.49 -3.03
C LYS A 177 6.25 -13.41 -1.97
N GLN A 178 5.27 -13.22 -1.09
CA GLN A 178 5.36 -12.25 -0.01
C GLN A 178 6.43 -12.63 1.02
N ARG A 179 6.54 -13.93 1.39
CA ARG A 179 7.62 -14.40 2.26
C ARG A 179 9.00 -14.22 1.62
N LEU A 180 9.13 -14.48 0.31
CA LEU A 180 10.37 -14.24 -0.42
C LEU A 180 10.73 -12.75 -0.45
N SER A 181 9.77 -11.87 -0.69
CA SER A 181 9.96 -10.42 -0.65
C SER A 181 10.43 -9.94 0.73
N LEU A 182 9.83 -10.48 1.79
CA LEU A 182 10.24 -10.17 3.17
C LEU A 182 11.64 -10.71 3.47
N ALA A 183 11.97 -11.94 3.05
CA ALA A 183 13.31 -12.52 3.21
C ALA A 183 14.38 -11.69 2.50
N ALA A 184 14.10 -11.21 1.28
CA ALA A 184 14.98 -10.31 0.54
C ALA A 184 15.14 -8.96 1.25
N ALA A 185 14.05 -8.40 1.82
CA ALA A 185 14.09 -7.15 2.55
C ALA A 185 14.89 -7.22 3.87
N VAL A 186 15.06 -8.41 4.48
CA VAL A 186 15.82 -8.58 5.73
C VAL A 186 17.22 -9.15 5.53
N ILE A 187 17.62 -9.49 4.31
CA ILE A 187 18.90 -10.18 4.06
C ILE A 187 20.12 -9.41 4.56
N HIS A 188 20.05 -8.08 4.56
CA HIS A 188 21.13 -7.19 5.03
C HIS A 188 21.01 -6.85 6.53
N ARG A 189 20.08 -7.47 7.27
CA ARG A 189 19.79 -7.23 8.70
C ARG A 189 19.47 -5.77 9.01
N PRO A 190 18.45 -5.21 8.38
CA PRO A 190 18.05 -3.83 8.65
C PRO A 190 17.56 -3.66 10.09
N LYS A 191 17.69 -2.45 10.62
CA LYS A 191 17.10 -2.08 11.91
C LYS A 191 15.60 -1.80 11.83
N MET A 192 15.12 -1.54 10.62
CA MET A 192 13.72 -1.19 10.34
C MET A 192 13.24 -1.84 9.05
N LEU A 193 11.97 -2.26 9.05
CA LEU A 193 11.24 -2.69 7.86
C LEU A 193 10.11 -1.71 7.57
N ILE A 194 9.98 -1.35 6.30
CA ILE A 194 8.86 -0.59 5.78
C ILE A 194 8.11 -1.45 4.78
N LEU A 195 6.85 -1.73 5.09
CA LEU A 195 6.02 -2.69 4.36
C LEU A 195 4.77 -1.97 3.84
N ASP A 196 4.66 -1.83 2.52
CA ASP A 196 3.53 -1.14 1.90
C ASP A 196 2.49 -2.17 1.44
N GLU A 197 1.39 -2.30 2.20
CA GLU A 197 0.29 -3.24 1.99
C GLU A 197 0.75 -4.69 1.69
N PRO A 198 1.63 -5.28 2.51
CA PRO A 198 2.37 -6.50 2.17
C PRO A 198 1.49 -7.75 2.02
N THR A 199 0.29 -7.75 2.58
CA THR A 199 -0.62 -8.90 2.59
C THR A 199 -1.86 -8.70 1.71
N SER A 200 -1.85 -7.66 0.87
CA SER A 200 -2.96 -7.41 -0.06
C SER A 200 -3.14 -8.59 -1.03
N GLY A 201 -4.37 -9.13 -1.09
CA GLY A 201 -4.71 -10.28 -1.92
C GLY A 201 -4.23 -11.64 -1.42
N VAL A 202 -3.59 -11.70 -0.23
CA VAL A 202 -3.13 -12.95 0.38
C VAL A 202 -4.29 -13.59 1.16
N ASP A 203 -4.40 -14.93 1.08
CA ASP A 203 -5.39 -15.69 1.85
C ASP A 203 -5.18 -15.56 3.36
N PRO A 204 -6.22 -15.76 4.21
CA PRO A 204 -6.13 -15.55 5.64
C PRO A 204 -5.06 -16.39 6.35
N VAL A 205 -4.84 -17.64 5.95
CA VAL A 205 -3.83 -18.52 6.57
C VAL A 205 -2.42 -18.03 6.25
N SER A 206 -2.16 -17.74 4.98
CA SER A 206 -0.86 -17.20 4.54
C SER A 206 -0.58 -15.81 5.15
N ARG A 207 -1.63 -15.00 5.35
CA ARG A 207 -1.55 -13.70 6.04
C ARG A 207 -1.14 -13.88 7.49
N ASP A 208 -1.76 -14.81 8.23
CA ASP A 208 -1.42 -15.06 9.63
C ASP A 208 0.01 -15.59 9.78
N ASN A 209 0.44 -16.47 8.89
CA ASN A 209 1.83 -16.94 8.84
C ASN A 209 2.82 -15.81 8.56
N PHE A 210 2.48 -14.87 7.66
CA PHE A 210 3.29 -13.68 7.39
C PHE A 210 3.38 -12.78 8.62
N TRP A 211 2.26 -12.55 9.32
CA TRP A 211 2.24 -11.77 10.57
C TRP A 211 3.06 -12.41 11.68
N GLN A 212 3.06 -13.76 11.76
CA GLN A 212 3.93 -14.46 12.73
C GLN A 212 5.41 -14.15 12.49
N LEU A 213 5.85 -14.07 11.21
CA LEU A 213 7.21 -13.67 10.87
C LEU A 213 7.51 -12.22 11.27
N LEU A 214 6.56 -11.31 11.09
CA LEU A 214 6.72 -9.91 11.51
C LEU A 214 6.86 -9.80 13.03
N ILE A 215 6.02 -10.52 13.78
CA ILE A 215 6.10 -10.56 15.25
C ILE A 215 7.45 -11.09 15.70
N ASP A 216 7.93 -12.19 15.09
CA ASP A 216 9.22 -12.77 15.41
C ASP A 216 10.38 -11.76 15.15
N LEU A 217 10.38 -11.09 13.99
CA LEU A 217 11.37 -10.07 13.67
C LEU A 217 11.35 -8.89 14.66
N SER A 218 10.16 -8.45 15.06
CA SER A 218 10.03 -7.34 16.02
C SER A 218 10.44 -7.73 17.44
N ARG A 219 9.97 -8.88 17.93
CA ARG A 219 10.13 -9.30 19.33
C ARG A 219 11.49 -9.94 19.62
N ASN A 220 11.99 -10.80 18.70
CA ASN A 220 13.22 -11.52 18.89
C ASN A 220 14.44 -10.79 18.30
N ASP A 221 14.29 -10.20 17.12
CA ASP A 221 15.39 -9.50 16.44
C ASP A 221 15.39 -7.96 16.69
N ASN A 222 14.43 -7.44 17.45
CA ASN A 222 14.24 -6.01 17.75
C ASN A 222 14.17 -5.12 16.49
N VAL A 223 13.63 -5.65 15.40
CA VAL A 223 13.42 -4.90 14.15
C VAL A 223 12.17 -4.03 14.30
N THR A 224 12.31 -2.73 14.03
CA THR A 224 11.16 -1.81 13.97
C THR A 224 10.38 -2.07 12.70
N ILE A 225 9.07 -2.24 12.78
CA ILE A 225 8.22 -2.52 11.62
C ILE A 225 7.24 -1.36 11.42
N PHE A 226 7.29 -0.76 10.24
CA PHE A 226 6.32 0.23 9.80
C PHE A 226 5.51 -0.35 8.63
N ILE A 227 4.23 -0.64 8.87
CA ILE A 227 3.36 -1.30 7.92
C ILE A 227 2.20 -0.38 7.53
N SER A 228 1.97 -0.20 6.23
CA SER A 228 0.73 0.39 5.74
C SER A 228 -0.30 -0.70 5.48
N THR A 229 -1.55 -0.43 5.82
CA THR A 229 -2.66 -1.32 5.53
C THR A 229 -3.97 -0.56 5.43
N HIS A 230 -4.95 -1.14 4.76
CA HIS A 230 -6.34 -0.71 4.79
C HIS A 230 -7.23 -1.74 5.52
N PHE A 231 -6.64 -2.84 6.02
CA PHE A 231 -7.35 -3.88 6.75
C PHE A 231 -7.34 -3.58 8.25
N MET A 232 -8.55 -3.50 8.87
CA MET A 232 -8.70 -3.21 10.29
C MET A 232 -8.12 -4.31 11.18
N ASN A 233 -8.31 -5.58 10.82
CA ASN A 233 -7.76 -6.74 11.52
C ASN A 233 -6.22 -6.76 11.57
N GLU A 234 -5.55 -6.16 10.61
CA GLU A 234 -4.10 -5.95 10.65
C GLU A 234 -3.71 -4.79 11.55
N GLY A 235 -4.50 -3.72 11.52
CA GLY A 235 -4.33 -2.59 12.46
C GLY A 235 -4.40 -3.05 13.92
N GLU A 236 -5.30 -3.97 14.26
CA GLU A 236 -5.44 -4.55 15.60
C GLU A 236 -4.22 -5.35 16.08
N ARG A 237 -3.37 -5.80 15.14
CA ARG A 237 -2.13 -6.54 15.43
C ARG A 237 -0.93 -5.65 15.69
N CYS A 238 -1.06 -4.36 15.44
CA CYS A 238 0.01 -3.39 15.66
C CYS A 238 0.07 -2.95 17.12
N ASP A 239 1.25 -2.58 17.61
CA ASP A 239 1.42 -1.99 18.94
C ASP A 239 0.77 -0.61 19.02
N ARG A 240 0.99 0.21 17.97
CA ARG A 240 0.36 1.51 17.78
C ARG A 240 0.01 1.69 16.32
N ILE A 241 -1.03 2.48 16.08
CA ILE A 241 -1.48 2.84 14.73
C ILE A 241 -1.71 4.34 14.60
N SER A 242 -1.43 4.87 13.42
CA SER A 242 -1.90 6.18 12.98
C SER A 242 -3.03 6.03 11.98
N LEU A 243 -4.14 6.71 12.26
CA LEU A 243 -5.25 6.81 11.33
C LEU A 243 -5.01 7.99 10.38
N MET A 244 -4.98 7.71 9.07
CA MET A 244 -4.70 8.72 8.05
C MET A 244 -5.90 8.93 7.13
N HIS A 245 -6.21 10.21 6.86
CA HIS A 245 -7.25 10.62 5.92
C HIS A 245 -6.84 11.90 5.18
N GLN A 246 -7.04 11.96 3.87
CA GLN A 246 -6.76 13.14 3.02
C GLN A 246 -5.42 13.83 3.32
N GLY A 247 -4.34 13.04 3.40
CA GLY A 247 -3.00 13.54 3.64
C GLY A 247 -2.68 13.94 5.08
N LYS A 248 -3.63 13.83 6.02
CA LYS A 248 -3.46 14.21 7.43
C LYS A 248 -3.51 12.98 8.33
N VAL A 249 -2.74 12.99 9.41
CA VAL A 249 -2.87 12.04 10.52
C VAL A 249 -3.96 12.57 11.45
N LEU A 250 -5.02 11.79 11.62
CA LEU A 250 -6.15 12.15 12.52
C LEU A 250 -5.80 11.91 13.97
N ILE A 251 -5.22 10.75 14.28
CA ILE A 251 -4.83 10.34 15.62
C ILE A 251 -3.81 9.21 15.56
N THR A 252 -2.97 9.09 16.59
CA THR A 252 -2.01 7.99 16.78
C THR A 252 -2.16 7.43 18.19
N ASN A 253 -2.45 6.14 18.32
CA ASN A 253 -2.48 5.46 19.63
C ASN A 253 -2.46 3.93 19.44
N SER A 254 -2.51 3.15 20.55
CA SER A 254 -2.77 1.72 20.48
C SER A 254 -4.19 1.44 19.95
N PRO A 255 -4.43 0.33 19.24
CA PRO A 255 -5.76 -0.01 18.72
C PRO A 255 -6.83 -0.04 19.81
N SER A 256 -6.54 -0.64 20.98
CA SER A 256 -7.44 -0.71 22.12
C SER A 256 -7.81 0.66 22.69
N GLU A 257 -6.83 1.57 22.76
CA GLU A 257 -7.07 2.92 23.24
C GLU A 257 -7.91 3.75 22.27
N LEU A 258 -7.72 3.59 20.94
CA LEU A 258 -8.55 4.26 19.95
C LEU A 258 -10.02 3.84 20.04
N VAL A 259 -10.27 2.55 20.25
CA VAL A 259 -11.63 2.00 20.46
C VAL A 259 -12.24 2.57 21.74
N ARG A 260 -11.44 2.60 22.85
CA ARG A 260 -11.88 3.14 24.13
C ARG A 260 -12.22 4.63 24.07
N LEU A 261 -11.38 5.44 23.44
CA LEU A 261 -11.58 6.90 23.33
C LEU A 261 -12.86 7.26 22.56
N LYS A 262 -13.28 6.43 21.61
CA LYS A 262 -14.53 6.62 20.88
C LYS A 262 -15.71 5.87 21.48
N ASN A 263 -15.49 5.11 22.56
CA ASN A 263 -16.52 4.28 23.20
C ASN A 263 -17.24 3.37 22.17
N LYS A 264 -16.45 2.69 21.32
CA LYS A 264 -16.92 1.78 20.27
C LYS A 264 -16.58 0.34 20.62
N ASN A 265 -17.12 -0.62 19.86
CA ASN A 265 -16.89 -2.05 20.07
C ASN A 265 -15.76 -2.61 19.22
N SER A 266 -15.40 -1.95 18.11
CA SER A 266 -14.38 -2.38 17.18
C SER A 266 -13.53 -1.22 16.68
N LEU A 267 -12.33 -1.54 16.15
CA LEU A 267 -11.45 -0.56 15.53
C LEU A 267 -12.07 0.05 14.28
N GLU A 268 -12.88 -0.72 13.53
CA GLU A 268 -13.59 -0.26 12.35
C GLU A 268 -14.62 0.83 12.71
N GLU A 269 -15.45 0.59 13.73
CA GLU A 269 -16.40 1.59 14.22
C GLU A 269 -15.71 2.85 14.75
N ALA A 270 -14.60 2.68 15.46
CA ALA A 270 -13.81 3.79 15.95
C ALA A 270 -13.23 4.61 14.79
N PHE A 271 -12.68 3.95 13.76
CA PHE A 271 -12.13 4.61 12.57
C PHE A 271 -13.20 5.42 11.84
N ILE A 272 -14.39 4.85 11.60
CA ILE A 272 -15.52 5.57 10.99
C ILE A 272 -15.86 6.82 11.80
N SER A 273 -15.93 6.71 13.13
CA SER A 273 -16.22 7.85 14.00
C SER A 273 -15.14 8.94 13.94
N TYR A 274 -13.84 8.57 13.80
CA TYR A 274 -12.76 9.56 13.59
C TYR A 274 -12.86 10.24 12.21
N LEU A 275 -13.31 9.51 11.18
CA LEU A 275 -13.56 10.09 9.85
C LEU A 275 -14.73 11.07 9.87
N GLU A 276 -15.84 10.72 10.55
CA GLU A 276 -17.00 11.60 10.70
C GLU A 276 -16.62 12.92 11.37
N ASP A 277 -15.89 12.86 12.49
CA ASP A 277 -15.40 14.06 13.16
C ASP A 277 -14.50 14.94 12.27
N ALA A 278 -13.66 14.30 11.43
CA ALA A 278 -12.78 15.02 10.51
C ALA A 278 -13.56 15.70 9.39
N LEU A 279 -14.63 15.07 8.89
CA LEU A 279 -15.50 15.62 7.85
C LEU A 279 -16.35 16.78 8.40
N GLU A 280 -16.86 16.66 9.64
CA GLU A 280 -17.62 17.74 10.30
C GLU A 280 -16.74 18.98 10.51
N LYS A 281 -15.48 18.80 10.93
CA LYS A 281 -14.53 19.92 11.09
C LYS A 281 -14.24 20.60 9.76
N ASN A 282 -13.98 19.84 8.69
CA ASN A 282 -13.73 20.39 7.36
C ASN A 282 -14.96 21.15 6.82
N SER A 283 -16.17 20.62 7.02
CA SER A 283 -17.41 21.29 6.60
C SER A 283 -17.69 22.59 7.38
N THR A 284 -17.18 22.69 8.60
CA THR A 284 -17.27 23.92 9.41
C THR A 284 -16.22 24.95 8.98
N GLU A 285 -15.00 24.50 8.64
CA GLU A 285 -13.94 25.36 8.10
C GLU A 285 -14.30 25.92 6.73
N GLU A 286 -14.82 25.08 5.79
CA GLU A 286 -15.31 25.53 4.49
C GLU A 286 -16.47 26.54 4.62
N LYS A 287 -17.39 26.34 5.55
CA LYS A 287 -18.47 27.31 5.81
C LYS A 287 -17.96 28.63 6.36
N VAL A 288 -16.90 28.62 7.17
CA VAL A 288 -16.27 29.84 7.69
C VAL A 288 -15.50 30.57 6.58
N GLU A 289 -14.78 29.85 5.71
CA GLU A 289 -14.14 30.43 4.54
C GLU A 289 -15.18 30.97 3.53
N GLU A 290 -16.27 30.24 3.24
CA GLU A 290 -17.36 30.73 2.40
C GLU A 290 -18.01 32.00 2.96
N LEU A 291 -18.14 32.14 4.27
CA LEU A 291 -18.69 33.33 4.91
C LEU A 291 -17.74 34.56 4.78
N VAL A 292 -16.42 34.34 4.69
CA VAL A 292 -15.43 35.40 4.52
C VAL A 292 -15.29 35.81 3.04
N PHE A 293 -15.51 34.88 2.09
CA PHE A 293 -15.42 35.17 0.64
C PHE A 293 -16.72 35.70 0.02
N ASN A 294 -17.88 35.59 0.70
CA ASN A 294 -19.18 35.91 0.10
C ASN A 294 -19.61 37.40 0.12
N GLU A 295 -18.73 38.30 0.60
CA GLU A 295 -19.03 39.75 0.45
C GLU A 295 -18.65 40.35 -0.91
N ASN A 296 -17.89 39.63 -1.75
CA ASN A 296 -17.38 40.19 -3.02
C ASN A 296 -17.80 39.47 -4.32
N SER A 297 -18.66 38.49 -4.29
CA SER A 297 -19.01 37.74 -5.52
C SER A 297 -20.51 37.47 -5.72
N LYS A 298 -21.34 38.52 -5.58
CA LYS A 298 -22.69 38.50 -6.14
C LYS A 298 -22.67 38.99 -7.59
N LYS A 299 -22.08 38.23 -8.51
CA LYS A 299 -22.34 38.29 -9.96
C LYS A 299 -21.72 37.07 -10.61
N ALA A 300 -22.49 36.03 -10.81
CA ALA A 300 -22.52 35.08 -11.93
C ALA A 300 -23.11 33.74 -11.53
N GLN A 301 -24.41 33.63 -11.47
CA GLN A 301 -25.11 32.37 -11.57
C GLN A 301 -26.11 32.45 -12.72
N ASN A 302 -25.61 32.15 -13.91
CA ASN A 302 -26.41 31.56 -14.98
C ASN A 302 -25.54 30.45 -15.61
N SER A 303 -25.53 29.29 -15.00
CA SER A 303 -24.90 28.11 -15.59
C SER A 303 -25.87 27.48 -16.57
N SER A 304 -25.72 27.76 -17.86
CA SER A 304 -26.28 26.92 -18.91
C SER A 304 -25.70 25.50 -18.71
N SER A 305 -26.55 24.48 -18.64
CA SER A 305 -26.15 23.08 -18.45
C SER A 305 -25.28 22.51 -19.59
N PHE A 306 -25.08 23.25 -20.65
CA PHE A 306 -24.26 22.92 -21.81
C PHE A 306 -23.07 23.90 -21.95
N SER A 307 -21.86 23.38 -21.82
CA SER A 307 -20.63 24.15 -22.01
C SER A 307 -19.83 23.60 -23.19
N LEU A 308 -19.71 24.37 -24.26
CA LEU A 308 -18.89 24.05 -25.43
C LEU A 308 -17.42 23.79 -25.06
N LEU A 309 -16.90 24.49 -24.06
CA LEU A 309 -15.54 24.28 -23.54
C LEU A 309 -15.34 22.88 -22.94
N ARG A 310 -16.34 22.34 -22.26
CA ARG A 310 -16.29 20.95 -21.75
C ARG A 310 -16.32 19.93 -22.89
N VAL A 311 -17.17 20.15 -23.89
CA VAL A 311 -17.24 19.29 -25.09
C VAL A 311 -15.89 19.29 -25.82
N PHE A 312 -15.28 20.46 -25.99
CA PHE A 312 -13.95 20.59 -26.60
C PHE A 312 -12.86 19.89 -25.79
N GLY A 313 -12.91 19.99 -24.47
CA GLY A 313 -11.98 19.30 -23.57
C GLY A 313 -12.07 17.77 -23.68
N TYR A 314 -13.29 17.22 -23.72
CA TYR A 314 -13.50 15.79 -23.93
C TYR A 314 -13.07 15.33 -25.33
N SER A 315 -13.42 16.08 -26.38
CA SER A 315 -13.02 15.76 -27.76
C SER A 315 -11.50 15.78 -27.94
N TYR A 316 -10.81 16.74 -27.32
CA TYR A 316 -9.36 16.83 -27.34
C TYR A 316 -8.70 15.64 -26.64
N ARG A 317 -9.22 15.22 -25.48
CA ARG A 317 -8.75 14.06 -24.76
C ARG A 317 -8.92 12.78 -25.60
N GLU A 318 -10.09 12.53 -26.14
CA GLU A 318 -10.37 11.39 -27.02
C GLU A 318 -9.46 11.36 -28.25
N SER A 319 -9.19 12.53 -28.86
CA SER A 319 -8.27 12.65 -29.98
C SER A 319 -6.84 12.28 -29.61
N LEU A 320 -6.37 12.67 -28.42
CA LEU A 320 -5.04 12.30 -27.90
C LEU A 320 -4.95 10.81 -27.60
N GLU A 321 -6.00 10.17 -27.06
CA GLU A 321 -6.04 8.73 -26.81
C GLU A 321 -6.00 7.94 -28.13
N LEU A 322 -6.75 8.39 -29.14
CA LEU A 322 -6.72 7.81 -30.49
C LEU A 322 -5.33 7.91 -31.16
N LEU A 323 -4.66 9.05 -31.03
CA LEU A 323 -3.31 9.25 -31.57
C LEU A 323 -2.24 8.39 -30.86
N ARG A 324 -2.44 8.06 -29.58
CA ARG A 324 -1.52 7.20 -28.81
C ARG A 324 -1.67 5.73 -29.16
N ASP A 325 -2.87 5.28 -29.49
CA ASP A 325 -3.16 3.89 -29.85
C ASP A 325 -3.10 3.73 -31.39
N LYS A 326 -1.93 3.33 -31.88
CA LYS A 326 -1.69 3.13 -33.33
C LYS A 326 -2.64 2.13 -33.96
N VAL A 327 -3.09 1.12 -33.20
CA VAL A 327 -4.01 0.09 -33.69
C VAL A 327 -5.40 0.68 -33.87
N ARG A 328 -5.93 1.39 -32.87
CA ARG A 328 -7.23 2.10 -32.96
C ARG A 328 -7.22 3.16 -34.04
N LEU A 329 -6.14 3.92 -34.16
CA LEU A 329 -5.99 4.96 -35.20
C LEU A 329 -6.06 4.33 -36.62
N THR A 330 -5.38 3.20 -36.84
CA THR A 330 -5.40 2.49 -38.13
C THR A 330 -6.80 1.99 -38.43
N PHE A 331 -7.51 1.38 -37.47
CA PHE A 331 -8.89 0.94 -37.68
C PHE A 331 -9.87 2.12 -37.87
N ALA A 332 -9.68 3.21 -37.21
CA ALA A 332 -10.55 4.39 -37.39
C ALA A 332 -10.39 5.04 -38.76
N LEU A 333 -9.17 5.08 -39.31
CA LEU A 333 -8.90 5.67 -40.62
C LEU A 333 -9.09 4.72 -41.80
N LEU A 334 -8.67 3.46 -41.66
CA LEU A 334 -8.72 2.48 -42.79
C LEU A 334 -9.93 1.55 -42.68
N GLY A 335 -10.48 1.32 -41.50
CA GLY A 335 -11.59 0.38 -41.29
C GLY A 335 -12.84 0.74 -42.07
N THR A 336 -13.20 2.01 -42.11
CA THR A 336 -14.33 2.52 -42.89
C THR A 336 -14.10 2.40 -44.40
N VAL A 337 -12.88 2.64 -44.86
CA VAL A 337 -12.51 2.51 -46.29
C VAL A 337 -12.52 1.04 -46.70
N ILE A 338 -11.96 0.16 -45.88
CA ILE A 338 -11.97 -1.29 -46.13
C ILE A 338 -13.41 -1.81 -46.14
N LEU A 339 -14.23 -1.40 -45.19
CA LEU A 339 -15.64 -1.79 -45.14
C LEU A 339 -16.42 -1.32 -46.35
N MET A 340 -16.16 -0.12 -46.85
CA MET A 340 -16.76 0.44 -48.04
C MET A 340 -16.35 -0.38 -49.31
N PHE A 341 -15.09 -0.81 -49.40
CA PHE A 341 -14.60 -1.66 -50.46
C PHE A 341 -15.22 -3.07 -50.41
N VAL A 342 -15.30 -3.68 -49.23
CA VAL A 342 -15.89 -5.01 -49.01
C VAL A 342 -17.38 -5.01 -49.34
N ILE A 343 -18.12 -4.00 -48.91
CA ILE A 343 -19.55 -3.88 -49.20
C ILE A 343 -19.77 -3.51 -50.68
N GLY A 344 -18.96 -2.60 -51.25
CA GLY A 344 -19.10 -2.15 -52.65
C GLY A 344 -18.73 -3.21 -53.70
N TYR A 345 -17.75 -4.08 -53.41
CA TYR A 345 -17.35 -5.16 -54.31
C TYR A 345 -17.93 -6.55 -53.97
N GLY A 346 -18.33 -6.76 -52.69
CA GLY A 346 -18.82 -8.06 -52.21
C GLY A 346 -20.33 -8.29 -52.33
N ILE A 347 -21.10 -7.23 -52.55
CA ILE A 347 -22.55 -7.30 -52.71
C ILE A 347 -22.90 -6.84 -54.13
N THR A 348 -22.71 -7.71 -55.10
CA THR A 348 -23.41 -7.59 -56.36
C THR A 348 -24.87 -8.00 -56.12
N MET A 349 -25.74 -7.02 -56.02
CA MET A 349 -27.18 -7.26 -56.14
C MET A 349 -27.49 -7.50 -57.62
N ASP A 350 -27.22 -8.70 -58.09
CA ASP A 350 -27.84 -9.18 -59.34
C ASP A 350 -29.31 -9.47 -59.02
N VAL A 351 -30.17 -8.51 -59.36
CA VAL A 351 -31.64 -8.62 -59.30
C VAL A 351 -32.15 -9.11 -60.65
N GLU A 352 -31.45 -10.00 -61.35
CA GLU A 352 -31.87 -10.45 -62.68
C GLU A 352 -32.50 -11.84 -62.75
N ASP A 353 -32.98 -12.43 -61.67
CA ASP A 353 -33.79 -13.67 -61.78
C ASP A 353 -34.93 -13.72 -60.77
N LEU A 354 -35.92 -12.81 -60.95
CA LEU A 354 -37.28 -13.01 -60.50
C LEU A 354 -38.24 -13.02 -61.69
N LYS A 355 -38.39 -14.22 -62.30
CA LYS A 355 -39.55 -14.60 -63.08
C LYS A 355 -40.37 -15.62 -62.35
#